data_b1939506bc4444f551b534ff0ef0f1db
#
_entry.id   b1939506bc4444f551b534ff0ef0f1db
#
_cell.length_a   1.000
_cell.length_b   1.000
_cell.length_c   1.000
_cell.angle_alpha   90.00
_cell.angle_beta   90.00
_cell.angle_gamma   90.00
#
_symmetry.space_group_name_H-M   'P 1'
#
loop_
_entity.id
_entity.type
_entity.pdbx_description
1 polymer ?
#
loop_
_entity_poly.entity_id
_entity_poly.type
_entity_poly.pdbx_seq_one_letter_code
_entity_poly.pdbx_strand_id
1 'polypeptide(L)'
;MGHSNWNDAAYTARQKVRQENNTSAFAYDTHVRETGKVAIHPQMNVMGKIRESRDSDEHPQSVAIAVLLDVTGSMLEVPVVLQNKLGSLMNLLLKKGYVSDPQILFGAIGDAHSDRVPLQIGQFESGLEMDDELGKIYLEGGGGGTSHESYELGLYTMAYHTSIDCYEKRQHKGYLFTIGDEKPYNVINRHQITYLLGDDLPENLPINKVLADVLEKFNYFHIIPTNTSYRGDPAIRKHWQDLLGERVLILDDEAAVSETIALTIGLCEGTLHNLDQGQADLVDAGYSPDNANHAVQALKPY
;
A
#
# COMPACT_ATOMS: atom_id res chain seq x y z
N MET A 1 -6.29 -7.19 14.80
CA MET A 1 -5.56 -5.94 15.06
C MET A 1 -4.24 -6.28 15.73
N GLY A 2 -3.16 -6.39 14.97
CA GLY A 2 -1.75 -6.41 15.33
C GLY A 2 -1.30 -7.02 16.67
N HIS A 3 -1.84 -8.19 17.03
CA HIS A 3 -1.45 -8.86 18.30
C HIS A 3 -0.47 -10.01 18.08
N SER A 4 -0.28 -10.46 16.83
CA SER A 4 0.65 -11.54 16.51
C SER A 4 2.00 -10.98 16.09
N ASN A 5 3.04 -11.82 16.25
CA ASN A 5 4.38 -11.47 15.76
C ASN A 5 4.62 -12.08 14.37
N TRP A 6 5.37 -11.38 13.55
CA TRP A 6 5.83 -11.90 12.27
C TRP A 6 6.65 -13.18 12.44
N ASN A 7 6.38 -14.17 11.62
CA ASN A 7 7.11 -15.43 11.59
C ASN A 7 7.54 -15.77 10.16
N ASP A 8 8.78 -15.46 9.84
CA ASP A 8 9.38 -15.64 8.52
C ASP A 8 9.39 -17.11 8.05
N ALA A 9 9.67 -18.04 8.96
CA ALA A 9 9.66 -19.47 8.63
C ALA A 9 8.25 -19.97 8.27
N ALA A 10 7.24 -19.52 9.00
CA ALA A 10 5.85 -19.88 8.72
C ALA A 10 5.35 -19.22 7.42
N TYR A 11 5.75 -17.99 7.12
CA TYR A 11 5.45 -17.34 5.83
C TYR A 11 6.10 -18.08 4.67
N THR A 12 7.38 -18.44 4.78
CA THR A 12 8.11 -19.21 3.76
C THR A 12 7.45 -20.58 3.52
N ALA A 13 6.99 -21.24 4.59
CA ALA A 13 6.25 -22.50 4.47
C ALA A 13 4.92 -22.32 3.70
N ARG A 14 4.17 -21.24 3.96
CA ARG A 14 2.95 -20.91 3.20
C ARG A 14 3.25 -20.70 1.72
N GLN A 15 4.30 -19.93 1.39
CA GLN A 15 4.70 -19.70 0.00
C GLN A 15 5.07 -21.01 -0.70
N LYS A 16 5.83 -21.88 -0.03
CA LYS A 16 6.20 -23.20 -0.58
C LYS A 16 4.98 -24.06 -0.88
N VAL A 17 4.02 -24.12 0.02
CA VAL A 17 2.75 -24.86 -0.19
C VAL A 17 1.97 -24.31 -1.38
N ARG A 18 1.91 -22.97 -1.54
CA ARG A 18 1.27 -22.35 -2.71
C ARG A 18 1.96 -22.73 -4.02
N GLN A 19 3.31 -22.68 -4.04
CA GLN A 19 4.09 -23.07 -5.21
C GLN A 19 3.90 -24.55 -5.56
N GLU A 20 3.98 -25.46 -4.59
CA GLU A 20 3.78 -26.90 -4.79
C GLU A 20 2.39 -27.25 -5.33
N ASN A 21 1.37 -26.51 -4.89
CA ASN A 21 -0.02 -26.72 -5.32
C ASN A 21 -0.44 -25.84 -6.51
N ASN A 22 0.45 -25.00 -7.03
CA ASN A 22 0.18 -24.00 -8.08
C ASN A 22 -1.06 -23.15 -7.75
N THR A 23 -1.16 -22.67 -6.50
CA THR A 23 -2.27 -21.83 -6.03
C THR A 23 -1.86 -20.40 -5.88
N SER A 24 -2.76 -19.47 -6.24
CA SER A 24 -2.57 -18.03 -6.04
C SER A 24 -2.58 -17.66 -4.55
N ALA A 25 -1.80 -16.67 -4.19
CA ALA A 25 -1.93 -16.01 -2.89
C ALA A 25 -3.24 -15.23 -2.76
N PHE A 26 -3.77 -14.73 -3.88
CA PHE A 26 -5.07 -14.02 -3.95
C PHE A 26 -6.21 -15.01 -4.08
N ALA A 27 -6.48 -15.75 -2.98
CA ALA A 27 -7.46 -16.83 -2.97
C ALA A 27 -8.89 -16.31 -3.28
N TYR A 28 -9.22 -15.10 -2.82
CA TYR A 28 -10.53 -14.50 -3.09
C TYR A 28 -10.71 -14.14 -4.57
N ASP A 29 -9.68 -13.61 -5.21
CA ASP A 29 -9.69 -13.35 -6.66
C ASP A 29 -9.95 -14.64 -7.45
N THR A 30 -9.26 -15.72 -7.09
CA THR A 30 -9.48 -17.04 -7.69
C THR A 30 -10.93 -17.48 -7.53
N HIS A 31 -11.49 -17.39 -6.31
CA HIS A 31 -12.88 -17.73 -6.02
C HIS A 31 -13.89 -16.89 -6.83
N VAL A 32 -13.65 -15.57 -6.95
CA VAL A 32 -14.50 -14.69 -7.76
C VAL A 32 -14.48 -15.08 -9.23
N ARG A 33 -13.29 -15.37 -9.77
CA ARG A 33 -13.15 -15.80 -11.18
C ARG A 33 -13.81 -17.13 -11.46
N GLU A 34 -13.70 -18.11 -10.56
CA GLU A 34 -14.34 -19.41 -10.66
C GLU A 34 -15.88 -19.35 -10.59
N THR A 35 -16.40 -18.47 -9.72
CA THR A 35 -17.85 -18.36 -9.48
C THR A 35 -18.55 -17.34 -10.38
N GLY A 36 -17.80 -16.42 -10.98
CA GLY A 36 -18.32 -15.27 -11.73
C GLY A 36 -19.06 -14.22 -10.89
N LYS A 37 -19.02 -14.36 -9.54
CA LYS A 37 -19.72 -13.46 -8.60
C LYS A 37 -18.77 -12.37 -8.12
N VAL A 38 -18.67 -11.28 -8.89
CA VAL A 38 -17.85 -10.13 -8.52
C VAL A 38 -18.50 -9.37 -7.36
N ALA A 39 -17.82 -9.34 -6.23
CA ALA A 39 -18.20 -8.59 -5.05
C ALA A 39 -16.95 -8.29 -4.21
N ILE A 40 -17.01 -7.28 -3.37
CA ILE A 40 -15.97 -7.02 -2.37
C ILE A 40 -15.98 -8.11 -1.30
N HIS A 41 -14.79 -8.57 -0.87
CA HIS A 41 -14.71 -9.45 0.28
C HIS A 41 -15.23 -8.73 1.54
N PRO A 42 -16.12 -9.36 2.37
CA PRO A 42 -16.78 -8.67 3.49
C PRO A 42 -15.82 -8.03 4.51
N GLN A 43 -14.62 -8.60 4.69
CA GLN A 43 -13.61 -8.03 5.59
C GLN A 43 -12.84 -6.85 4.97
N MET A 44 -12.78 -6.77 3.63
CA MET A 44 -12.18 -5.64 2.92
C MET A 44 -13.14 -4.46 2.74
N ASN A 45 -14.42 -4.65 3.04
CA ASN A 45 -15.41 -3.59 2.98
C ASN A 45 -15.26 -2.66 4.19
N VAL A 46 -15.00 -1.38 3.93
CA VAL A 46 -14.77 -0.34 4.94
C VAL A 46 -16.03 0.45 5.29
N MET A 47 -17.16 0.19 4.64
CA MET A 47 -18.42 0.91 4.88
C MET A 47 -18.79 0.90 6.38
N GLY A 48 -18.87 2.10 6.97
CA GLY A 48 -19.20 2.29 8.38
C GLY A 48 -18.17 1.72 9.36
N LYS A 49 -16.94 1.48 8.93
CA LYS A 49 -15.87 0.89 9.76
C LYS A 49 -14.69 1.82 9.86
N ILE A 50 -13.97 1.72 10.98
CA ILE A 50 -12.66 2.34 11.19
C ILE A 50 -11.61 1.24 11.17
N ARG A 51 -10.50 1.47 10.48
CA ARG A 51 -9.32 0.60 10.51
C ARG A 51 -8.37 1.08 11.57
N GLU A 52 -7.90 0.17 12.42
CA GLU A 52 -7.19 0.54 13.63
C GLU A 52 -5.79 -0.05 13.68
N SER A 53 -4.80 0.81 14.01
CA SER A 53 -3.47 0.39 14.44
C SER A 53 -3.33 0.75 15.91
N ARG A 54 -3.21 -0.27 16.77
CA ARG A 54 -3.27 -0.11 18.22
C ARG A 54 -2.02 -0.66 18.89
N ASP A 55 -1.58 0.04 19.94
CA ASP A 55 -0.59 -0.50 20.84
C ASP A 55 -1.16 -1.68 21.62
N SER A 56 -0.33 -2.67 21.88
CA SER A 56 -0.63 -3.85 22.70
C SER A 56 0.54 -4.19 23.60
N ASP A 57 0.39 -5.18 24.47
CA ASP A 57 1.49 -5.65 25.30
C ASP A 57 2.62 -6.24 24.43
N GLU A 58 2.28 -6.86 23.30
CA GLU A 58 3.23 -7.41 22.32
C GLU A 58 3.84 -6.35 21.42
N HIS A 59 3.10 -5.26 21.14
CA HIS A 59 3.49 -4.17 20.24
C HIS A 59 3.24 -2.81 20.92
N PRO A 60 4.05 -2.42 21.91
CA PRO A 60 3.80 -1.24 22.75
C PRO A 60 4.02 0.10 22.02
N GLN A 61 4.68 0.08 20.87
CA GLN A 61 4.97 1.26 20.07
C GLN A 61 4.61 1.04 18.59
N SER A 62 3.35 0.63 18.36
CA SER A 62 2.86 0.35 17.00
C SER A 62 3.12 1.52 16.03
N VAL A 63 3.56 1.20 14.82
CA VAL A 63 3.70 2.16 13.72
C VAL A 63 2.80 1.71 12.57
N ALA A 64 1.82 2.53 12.23
CA ALA A 64 0.87 2.24 11.16
C ALA A 64 1.51 2.45 9.79
N ILE A 65 1.46 1.43 8.94
CA ILE A 65 1.93 1.46 7.55
C ILE A 65 0.78 1.02 6.65
N ALA A 66 0.27 1.90 5.80
CA ALA A 66 -0.77 1.55 4.83
C ALA A 66 -0.17 1.49 3.42
N VAL A 67 -0.46 0.42 2.68
CA VAL A 67 -0.03 0.21 1.30
C VAL A 67 -1.28 -0.02 0.45
N LEU A 68 -1.63 0.94 -0.39
CA LEU A 68 -2.78 0.89 -1.28
C LEU A 68 -2.31 0.66 -2.71
N LEU A 69 -2.75 -0.44 -3.29
CA LEU A 69 -2.33 -0.91 -4.60
C LEU A 69 -3.40 -0.60 -5.63
N ASP A 70 -3.02 -0.01 -6.73
CA ASP A 70 -3.82 -0.05 -7.94
C ASP A 70 -3.84 -1.51 -8.44
N VAL A 71 -5.07 -2.02 -8.68
CA VAL A 71 -5.31 -3.41 -9.10
C VAL A 71 -5.92 -3.52 -10.49
N THR A 72 -5.79 -2.46 -11.28
CA THR A 72 -6.25 -2.43 -12.67
C THR A 72 -5.31 -3.16 -13.62
N GLY A 73 -5.71 -3.28 -14.89
CA GLY A 73 -5.04 -4.18 -15.85
C GLY A 73 -3.55 -3.89 -16.07
N SER A 74 -3.13 -2.62 -15.95
CA SER A 74 -1.73 -2.22 -16.11
C SER A 74 -0.84 -2.67 -14.96
N MET A 75 -1.42 -2.88 -13.77
CA MET A 75 -0.73 -3.05 -12.49
C MET A 75 -0.73 -4.47 -11.94
N LEU A 76 -1.23 -5.47 -12.67
CA LEU A 76 -1.45 -6.84 -12.16
C LEU A 76 -0.19 -7.52 -11.59
N GLU A 77 0.99 -7.22 -12.10
CA GLU A 77 2.25 -7.79 -11.61
C GLU A 77 2.64 -7.24 -10.23
N VAL A 78 2.35 -5.96 -9.96
CA VAL A 78 2.79 -5.28 -8.73
C VAL A 78 2.19 -5.89 -7.45
N PRO A 79 0.88 -6.17 -7.35
CA PRO A 79 0.30 -6.85 -6.19
C PRO A 79 0.93 -8.22 -5.94
N VAL A 80 1.20 -8.98 -7.00
CA VAL A 80 1.81 -10.31 -6.92
C VAL A 80 3.26 -10.21 -6.44
N VAL A 81 4.03 -9.25 -6.96
CA VAL A 81 5.41 -8.99 -6.53
C VAL A 81 5.45 -8.60 -5.06
N LEU A 82 4.59 -7.66 -4.64
CA LEU A 82 4.55 -7.21 -3.24
C LEU A 82 4.18 -8.36 -2.30
N GLN A 83 3.20 -9.19 -2.66
CA GLN A 83 2.82 -10.35 -1.88
C GLN A 83 3.99 -11.34 -1.74
N ASN A 84 4.67 -11.66 -2.85
CA ASN A 84 5.82 -12.55 -2.82
C ASN A 84 6.99 -11.99 -1.98
N LYS A 85 7.08 -10.66 -1.85
CA LYS A 85 8.13 -9.95 -1.12
C LYS A 85 7.71 -9.46 0.26
N LEU A 86 6.54 -9.83 0.75
CA LEU A 86 6.09 -9.44 2.10
C LEU A 86 7.09 -9.85 3.19
N GLY A 87 7.65 -11.06 3.10
CA GLY A 87 8.71 -11.51 4.01
C GLY A 87 9.96 -10.64 3.93
N SER A 88 10.32 -10.20 2.73
CA SER A 88 11.44 -9.28 2.50
C SER A 88 11.20 -7.93 3.16
N LEU A 89 10.02 -7.35 2.96
CA LEU A 89 9.60 -6.10 3.60
C LEU A 89 9.69 -6.19 5.13
N MET A 90 9.08 -7.23 5.71
CA MET A 90 9.09 -7.43 7.17
C MET A 90 10.50 -7.66 7.73
N ASN A 91 11.33 -8.40 7.01
CA ASN A 91 12.72 -8.62 7.42
C ASN A 91 13.53 -7.33 7.41
N LEU A 92 13.36 -6.46 6.41
CA LEU A 92 14.03 -5.16 6.39
C LEU A 92 13.56 -4.26 7.53
N LEU A 93 12.27 -4.14 7.73
CA LEU A 93 11.71 -3.31 8.81
C LEU A 93 12.20 -3.77 10.19
N LEU A 94 12.13 -5.07 10.48
CA LEU A 94 12.41 -5.63 11.80
C LEU A 94 13.90 -5.93 12.02
N LYS A 95 14.56 -6.67 11.11
CA LYS A 95 15.96 -7.11 11.33
C LYS A 95 16.97 -5.99 11.15
N LYS A 96 16.71 -5.03 10.26
CA LYS A 96 17.54 -3.82 10.14
C LYS A 96 17.14 -2.75 11.16
N GLY A 97 16.02 -2.96 11.87
CA GLY A 97 15.55 -2.07 12.92
C GLY A 97 15.04 -0.73 12.38
N TYR A 98 14.50 -0.71 11.15
CA TYR A 98 13.91 0.51 10.60
C TYR A 98 12.67 0.92 11.38
N VAL A 99 11.85 -0.06 11.81
CA VAL A 99 10.69 0.11 12.69
C VAL A 99 10.63 -1.06 13.68
N SER A 100 10.33 -0.81 14.94
CA SER A 100 10.25 -1.85 15.97
C SER A 100 8.95 -2.65 15.91
N ASP A 101 7.81 -1.96 15.78
CA ASP A 101 6.46 -2.54 15.88
C ASP A 101 5.60 -2.18 14.66
N PRO A 102 5.95 -2.62 13.42
CA PRO A 102 5.17 -2.30 12.25
C PRO A 102 3.82 -3.03 12.24
N GLN A 103 2.75 -2.28 11.96
CA GLN A 103 1.42 -2.81 11.66
C GLN A 103 1.04 -2.38 10.25
N ILE A 104 0.91 -3.35 9.33
CA ILE A 104 0.72 -3.06 7.92
C ILE A 104 -0.73 -3.34 7.51
N LEU A 105 -1.34 -2.38 6.85
CA LEU A 105 -2.62 -2.48 6.16
C LEU A 105 -2.38 -2.55 4.67
N PHE A 106 -3.00 -3.53 4.01
CA PHE A 106 -3.09 -3.58 2.54
C PHE A 106 -4.47 -3.20 2.08
N GLY A 107 -4.53 -2.44 0.99
CA GLY A 107 -5.76 -2.10 0.31
C GLY A 107 -5.58 -2.12 -1.20
N ALA A 108 -6.70 -2.13 -1.92
CA ALA A 108 -6.73 -2.08 -3.37
C ALA A 108 -7.62 -0.94 -3.85
N ILE A 109 -7.15 -0.27 -4.89
CA ILE A 109 -7.81 0.85 -5.54
C ILE A 109 -8.08 0.45 -7.01
N GLY A 110 -9.27 0.74 -7.47
CA GLY A 110 -9.69 0.72 -8.87
C GLY A 110 -10.44 2.00 -9.19
N ASP A 111 -11.10 2.08 -10.34
CA ASP A 111 -11.87 3.24 -10.76
C ASP A 111 -13.35 3.15 -10.36
N ALA A 112 -13.81 4.00 -9.45
CA ALA A 112 -15.21 4.06 -9.01
C ALA A 112 -16.19 4.50 -10.11
N HIS A 113 -15.70 4.87 -11.29
CA HIS A 113 -16.55 5.18 -12.47
C HIS A 113 -16.78 3.97 -13.38
N SER A 114 -15.91 2.97 -13.33
CA SER A 114 -15.95 1.81 -14.24
C SER A 114 -15.95 0.46 -13.54
N ASP A 115 -15.30 0.36 -12.38
CA ASP A 115 -15.05 -0.91 -11.71
C ASP A 115 -16.17 -1.31 -10.75
N ARG A 116 -16.30 -2.62 -10.53
CA ARG A 116 -17.31 -3.17 -9.62
C ARG A 116 -16.88 -3.13 -8.18
N VAL A 117 -15.57 -3.19 -7.92
CA VAL A 117 -14.97 -3.23 -6.58
C VAL A 117 -13.85 -2.19 -6.48
N PRO A 118 -14.16 -0.89 -6.57
CA PRO A 118 -13.17 0.17 -6.74
C PRO A 118 -12.36 0.48 -5.47
N LEU A 119 -12.79 0.00 -4.30
CA LEU A 119 -12.11 0.29 -3.03
C LEU A 119 -12.18 -0.92 -2.11
N GLN A 120 -11.03 -1.44 -1.73
CA GLN A 120 -10.89 -2.58 -0.84
C GLN A 120 -9.85 -2.23 0.23
N ILE A 121 -10.23 -2.22 1.50
CA ILE A 121 -9.33 -1.79 2.58
C ILE A 121 -9.29 -2.87 3.66
N GLY A 122 -8.12 -3.45 3.87
CA GLY A 122 -7.84 -4.45 4.90
C GLY A 122 -7.71 -3.84 6.29
N GLN A 123 -7.23 -4.64 7.23
CA GLN A 123 -6.95 -4.21 8.60
C GLN A 123 -5.43 -4.05 8.80
N PHE A 124 -5.02 -3.23 9.79
CA PHE A 124 -3.64 -3.18 10.23
C PHE A 124 -3.30 -4.45 11.01
N GLU A 125 -2.29 -5.17 10.56
CA GLU A 125 -1.84 -6.42 11.16
C GLU A 125 -0.31 -6.44 11.31
N SER A 126 0.21 -7.24 12.23
CA SER A 126 1.65 -7.33 12.54
C SER A 126 2.25 -8.71 12.27
N GLY A 127 1.42 -9.73 12.04
CA GLY A 127 1.83 -11.12 11.84
C GLY A 127 1.44 -11.66 10.47
N LEU A 128 1.21 -12.98 10.39
CA LEU A 128 0.83 -13.67 9.16
C LEU A 128 -0.56 -13.27 8.64
N GLU A 129 -1.36 -12.61 9.45
CA GLU A 129 -2.66 -12.04 9.06
C GLU A 129 -2.52 -11.04 7.92
N MET A 130 -1.35 -10.38 7.77
CA MET A 130 -1.06 -9.52 6.61
C MET A 130 -1.12 -10.29 5.28
N ASP A 131 -0.60 -11.52 5.25
CA ASP A 131 -0.67 -12.40 4.09
C ASP A 131 -2.13 -12.86 3.83
N ASP A 132 -2.88 -13.10 4.90
CA ASP A 132 -4.31 -13.43 4.80
C ASP A 132 -5.13 -12.23 4.29
N GLU A 133 -4.79 -10.98 4.68
CA GLU A 133 -5.44 -9.75 4.16
C GLU A 133 -5.19 -9.57 2.66
N LEU A 134 -3.96 -9.77 2.19
CA LEU A 134 -3.66 -9.78 0.75
C LEU A 134 -4.46 -10.84 -0.02
N GLY A 135 -4.65 -12.00 0.59
CA GLY A 135 -5.45 -13.08 0.01
C GLY A 135 -6.94 -12.76 -0.19
N LYS A 136 -7.46 -11.70 0.46
CA LYS A 136 -8.85 -11.23 0.35
C LYS A 136 -9.06 -10.19 -0.75
N ILE A 137 -8.01 -9.69 -1.36
CA ILE A 137 -8.10 -8.70 -2.44
C ILE A 137 -8.61 -9.38 -3.71
N TYR A 138 -9.61 -8.75 -4.34
CA TYR A 138 -10.00 -9.04 -5.70
C TYR A 138 -9.21 -8.14 -6.65
N LEU A 139 -8.53 -8.75 -7.60
CA LEU A 139 -7.77 -8.06 -8.63
C LEU A 139 -8.70 -7.74 -9.81
N GLU A 140 -9.18 -6.51 -9.91
CA GLU A 140 -10.18 -6.09 -10.90
C GLU A 140 -9.73 -6.43 -12.33
N GLY A 141 -8.48 -6.17 -12.68
CA GLY A 141 -7.87 -6.55 -13.95
C GLY A 141 -8.48 -5.85 -15.16
N GLY A 142 -9.44 -4.97 -14.94
CA GLY A 142 -10.04 -4.10 -15.92
C GLY A 142 -9.28 -2.78 -16.02
N GLY A 143 -9.88 -1.82 -16.67
CA GLY A 143 -9.45 -0.43 -16.76
C GLY A 143 -10.44 0.36 -17.58
N GLY A 144 -10.87 1.51 -17.07
CA GLY A 144 -11.86 2.37 -17.74
C GLY A 144 -11.33 3.08 -18.98
N GLY A 145 -10.03 2.95 -19.31
CA GLY A 145 -9.38 3.64 -20.43
C GLY A 145 -9.26 5.14 -20.25
N THR A 146 -9.34 5.62 -18.98
CA THR A 146 -9.39 7.05 -18.65
C THR A 146 -8.07 7.63 -18.17
N SER A 147 -7.03 6.85 -17.92
CA SER A 147 -5.79 7.25 -17.23
C SER A 147 -6.03 7.86 -15.82
N HIS A 148 -7.13 7.49 -15.16
CA HIS A 148 -7.48 7.89 -13.82
C HIS A 148 -7.99 6.71 -13.02
N GLU A 149 -7.54 6.65 -11.75
CA GLU A 149 -8.03 5.72 -10.75
C GLU A 149 -8.47 6.46 -9.48
N SER A 150 -9.35 5.84 -8.69
CA SER A 150 -9.96 6.51 -7.55
C SER A 150 -9.07 6.51 -6.30
N TYR A 151 -7.80 6.97 -6.45
CA TYR A 151 -6.88 7.14 -5.32
C TYR A 151 -7.43 8.08 -4.25
N GLU A 152 -8.20 9.09 -4.63
CA GLU A 152 -8.81 10.06 -3.73
C GLU A 152 -9.77 9.40 -2.74
N LEU A 153 -10.42 8.28 -3.10
CA LEU A 153 -11.26 7.49 -2.18
C LEU A 153 -10.41 6.74 -1.16
N GLY A 154 -9.26 6.21 -1.58
CA GLY A 154 -8.26 5.65 -0.68
C GLY A 154 -7.73 6.70 0.30
N LEU A 155 -7.38 7.90 -0.19
CA LEU A 155 -6.92 9.01 0.64
C LEU A 155 -7.99 9.44 1.65
N TYR A 156 -9.26 9.56 1.22
CA TYR A 156 -10.39 9.86 2.10
C TYR A 156 -10.50 8.80 3.21
N THR A 157 -10.39 7.53 2.85
CA THR A 157 -10.44 6.43 3.82
C THR A 157 -9.30 6.54 4.84
N MET A 158 -8.07 6.80 4.40
CA MET A 158 -6.93 6.94 5.31
C MET A 158 -7.07 8.15 6.23
N ALA A 159 -7.60 9.27 5.73
CA ALA A 159 -7.83 10.46 6.54
C ALA A 159 -8.89 10.24 7.64
N TYR A 160 -10.05 9.67 7.27
CA TYR A 160 -11.25 9.71 8.11
C TYR A 160 -11.71 8.36 8.66
N HIS A 161 -11.29 7.25 8.04
CA HIS A 161 -11.66 5.89 8.45
C HIS A 161 -10.49 5.09 9.04
N THR A 162 -9.45 5.77 9.53
CA THR A 162 -8.37 5.15 10.30
C THR A 162 -8.17 5.82 11.65
N SER A 163 -7.80 5.01 12.65
CA SER A 163 -7.42 5.44 13.99
C SER A 163 -6.10 4.74 14.34
N ILE A 164 -5.05 5.52 14.55
CA ILE A 164 -3.68 5.00 14.68
C ILE A 164 -3.00 5.55 15.95
N ASP A 165 -2.62 4.67 16.86
CA ASP A 165 -2.05 5.04 18.15
C ASP A 165 -0.71 5.76 18.04
N CYS A 166 0.10 5.48 17.03
CA CYS A 166 1.34 6.21 16.81
C CYS A 166 1.10 7.72 16.66
N TYR A 167 0.03 8.13 15.97
CA TYR A 167 -0.33 9.53 15.83
C TYR A 167 -1.12 10.05 17.03
N GLU A 168 -2.17 9.34 17.44
CA GLU A 168 -3.10 9.80 18.46
C GLU A 168 -2.45 9.93 19.84
N LYS A 169 -1.56 9.01 20.20
CA LYS A 169 -0.89 8.98 21.51
C LYS A 169 0.50 9.66 21.52
N ARG A 170 1.22 9.58 20.39
CA ARG A 170 2.64 9.98 20.33
C ARG A 170 2.95 11.09 19.35
N GLN A 171 1.95 11.55 18.57
CA GLN A 171 2.13 12.52 17.47
C GLN A 171 3.16 12.05 16.44
N HIS A 172 3.39 10.75 16.38
CA HIS A 172 4.25 10.12 15.40
C HIS A 172 3.40 9.70 14.20
N LYS A 173 3.69 10.28 13.02
CA LYS A 173 2.92 9.99 11.82
C LYS A 173 3.11 8.55 11.39
N GLY A 174 2.01 7.91 10.96
CA GLY A 174 2.11 6.66 10.21
C GLY A 174 2.69 6.86 8.81
N TYR A 175 2.73 5.79 8.05
CA TYR A 175 3.18 5.80 6.64
C TYR A 175 2.03 5.40 5.73
N LEU A 176 1.90 6.11 4.62
CA LEU A 176 0.98 5.75 3.54
C LEU A 176 1.75 5.68 2.24
N PHE A 177 1.59 4.56 1.55
CA PHE A 177 2.08 4.36 0.19
C PHE A 177 0.89 4.06 -0.72
N THR A 178 0.74 4.83 -1.79
CA THR A 178 -0.08 4.42 -2.93
C THR A 178 0.84 4.01 -4.06
N ILE A 179 0.49 2.95 -4.78
CA ILE A 179 1.32 2.39 -5.86
C ILE A 179 0.46 2.26 -7.09
N GLY A 180 0.82 2.97 -8.15
CA GLY A 180 0.08 2.94 -9.41
C GLY A 180 0.61 3.88 -10.47
N ASP A 181 0.13 3.72 -11.70
CA ASP A 181 0.60 4.41 -12.90
C ASP A 181 -0.44 5.34 -13.54
N GLU A 182 -1.50 5.69 -12.80
CA GLU A 182 -2.59 6.58 -13.24
C GLU A 182 -2.78 7.80 -12.32
N LYS A 183 -3.63 8.74 -12.72
CA LYS A 183 -3.89 9.97 -11.96
C LYS A 183 -5.03 9.78 -10.97
N PRO A 184 -5.03 10.48 -9.82
CA PRO A 184 -6.21 10.59 -8.97
C PRO A 184 -7.24 11.54 -9.61
N TYR A 185 -8.51 11.39 -9.25
CA TYR A 185 -9.49 12.42 -9.53
C TYR A 185 -9.28 13.63 -8.60
N ASN A 186 -9.45 14.84 -9.15
CA ASN A 186 -9.23 16.09 -8.40
C ASN A 186 -10.33 16.39 -7.37
N VAL A 187 -11.42 15.63 -7.40
CA VAL A 187 -12.62 15.87 -6.59
C VAL A 187 -13.15 14.55 -6.05
N ILE A 188 -13.29 14.46 -4.75
CA ILE A 188 -13.96 13.37 -4.05
C ILE A 188 -15.47 13.55 -4.22
N ASN A 189 -16.12 12.61 -4.88
CA ASN A 189 -17.55 12.66 -5.14
C ASN A 189 -18.33 12.19 -3.90
N ARG A 190 -19.20 13.07 -3.34
CA ARG A 190 -20.00 12.77 -2.16
C ARG A 190 -20.87 11.52 -2.31
N HIS A 191 -21.40 11.25 -3.51
CA HIS A 191 -22.26 10.08 -3.73
C HIS A 191 -21.46 8.77 -3.71
N GLN A 192 -20.20 8.79 -4.22
CA GLN A 192 -19.29 7.65 -4.11
C GLN A 192 -18.93 7.41 -2.64
N ILE A 193 -18.68 8.47 -1.86
CA ILE A 193 -18.41 8.38 -0.42
C ILE A 193 -19.61 7.76 0.31
N THR A 194 -20.82 8.27 0.08
CA THR A 194 -22.03 7.69 0.72
C THR A 194 -22.21 6.22 0.34
N TYR A 195 -21.98 5.87 -0.92
CA TYR A 195 -22.17 4.50 -1.41
C TYR A 195 -21.11 3.52 -0.89
N LEU A 196 -19.82 3.93 -0.84
CA LEU A 196 -18.70 3.03 -0.53
C LEU A 196 -18.34 3.05 0.97
N LEU A 197 -18.50 4.19 1.65
CA LEU A 197 -18.05 4.38 3.02
C LEU A 197 -19.20 4.63 4.02
N GLY A 198 -20.36 5.08 3.52
CA GLY A 198 -21.53 5.33 4.34
C GLY A 198 -21.59 6.75 4.93
N ASP A 199 -20.66 7.62 4.60
CA ASP A 199 -20.63 8.99 5.11
C ASP A 199 -21.57 9.90 4.31
N ASP A 200 -22.18 10.86 5.00
CA ASP A 200 -23.03 11.89 4.37
C ASP A 200 -22.27 13.22 4.28
N LEU A 201 -21.75 13.51 3.09
CA LEU A 201 -21.05 14.76 2.80
C LEU A 201 -22.04 15.80 2.23
N PRO A 202 -22.02 17.06 2.72
CA PRO A 202 -22.90 18.11 2.21
C PRO A 202 -22.57 18.48 0.76
N GLU A 203 -21.30 18.34 0.36
CA GLU A 203 -20.79 18.67 -0.98
C GLU A 203 -19.59 17.80 -1.36
N ASN A 204 -19.20 17.86 -2.62
CA ASN A 204 -17.97 17.24 -3.09
C ASN A 204 -16.75 17.95 -2.47
N LEU A 205 -15.71 17.19 -2.17
CA LEU A 205 -14.48 17.74 -1.58
C LEU A 205 -13.35 17.83 -2.62
N PRO A 206 -12.60 18.93 -2.67
CA PRO A 206 -11.37 18.97 -3.48
C PRO A 206 -10.32 18.04 -2.88
N ILE A 207 -9.57 17.36 -3.73
CA ILE A 207 -8.52 16.40 -3.31
C ILE A 207 -7.49 17.06 -2.36
N ASN A 208 -7.13 18.31 -2.60
CA ASN A 208 -6.15 19.04 -1.79
C ASN A 208 -6.56 19.15 -0.32
N LYS A 209 -7.87 19.22 -0.02
CA LYS A 209 -8.35 19.24 1.37
C LYS A 209 -8.09 17.89 2.04
N VAL A 210 -8.50 16.81 1.40
CA VAL A 210 -8.30 15.46 1.94
C VAL A 210 -6.81 15.12 2.02
N LEU A 211 -6.04 15.54 1.03
CA LEU A 211 -4.58 15.38 1.04
C LEU A 211 -3.92 16.10 2.24
N ALA A 212 -4.37 17.30 2.59
CA ALA A 212 -3.88 18.01 3.77
C ALA A 212 -4.14 17.22 5.06
N ASP A 213 -5.37 16.66 5.20
CA ASP A 213 -5.75 15.85 6.37
C ASP A 213 -4.97 14.51 6.43
N VAL A 214 -4.70 13.89 5.27
CA VAL A 214 -3.79 12.72 5.18
C VAL A 214 -2.38 13.08 5.63
N LEU A 215 -1.83 14.18 5.12
CA LEU A 215 -0.46 14.62 5.42
C LEU A 215 -0.27 15.07 6.88
N GLU A 216 -1.35 15.39 7.58
CA GLU A 216 -1.31 15.62 9.02
C GLU A 216 -1.03 14.31 9.78
N LYS A 217 -1.67 13.21 9.37
CA LYS A 217 -1.65 11.90 10.05
C LYS A 217 -0.54 10.97 9.52
N PHE A 218 -0.21 11.04 8.24
CA PHE A 218 0.72 10.13 7.56
C PHE A 218 1.87 10.83 6.83
N ASN A 219 3.01 10.20 6.82
CA ASN A 219 4.05 10.43 5.82
C ASN A 219 3.61 9.72 4.54
N TYR A 220 3.04 10.46 3.60
CA TYR A 220 2.45 9.90 2.37
C TYR A 220 3.43 9.97 1.21
N PHE A 221 3.59 8.86 0.50
CA PHE A 221 4.38 8.69 -0.72
C PHE A 221 3.56 8.02 -1.81
N HIS A 222 3.76 8.44 -3.06
CA HIS A 222 3.20 7.76 -4.21
C HIS A 222 4.33 7.12 -5.02
N ILE A 223 4.23 5.81 -5.29
CA ILE A 223 5.21 5.05 -6.09
C ILE A 223 4.62 4.84 -7.48
N ILE A 224 5.34 5.29 -8.51
CA ILE A 224 4.98 5.08 -9.92
C ILE A 224 5.92 4.02 -10.50
N PRO A 225 5.47 2.78 -10.71
CA PRO A 225 6.23 1.79 -11.47
C PRO A 225 6.27 2.21 -12.95
N THR A 226 7.45 2.12 -13.57
CA THR A 226 7.61 2.51 -14.97
C THR A 226 7.48 1.35 -15.96
N ASN A 227 7.51 0.10 -15.45
CA ASN A 227 7.36 -1.11 -16.26
C ASN A 227 5.88 -1.54 -16.40
N THR A 228 5.00 -0.56 -16.61
CA THR A 228 3.55 -0.71 -16.72
C THR A 228 3.05 -0.21 -18.08
N SER A 229 1.74 -0.27 -18.32
CA SER A 229 1.16 0.15 -19.60
C SER A 229 1.41 1.62 -19.94
N TYR A 230 1.42 2.50 -18.92
CA TYR A 230 1.68 3.94 -19.10
C TYR A 230 3.17 4.31 -19.11
N ARG A 231 4.08 3.38 -18.80
CA ARG A 231 5.54 3.50 -18.92
C ARG A 231 6.11 4.83 -18.40
N GLY A 232 5.62 5.28 -17.25
CA GLY A 232 6.08 6.53 -16.65
C GLY A 232 5.65 7.78 -17.40
N ASP A 233 4.43 7.84 -17.95
CA ASP A 233 3.87 9.00 -18.64
C ASP A 233 4.21 10.31 -17.90
N PRO A 234 4.91 11.28 -18.57
CA PRO A 234 5.31 12.52 -17.94
C PRO A 234 4.14 13.35 -17.39
N ALA A 235 2.93 13.22 -17.97
CA ALA A 235 1.76 13.94 -17.50
C ALA A 235 1.20 13.35 -16.21
N ILE A 236 1.28 12.03 -16.02
CA ILE A 236 0.92 11.36 -14.77
C ILE A 236 1.92 11.73 -13.69
N ARG A 237 3.21 11.59 -13.99
CA ARG A 237 4.30 11.97 -13.07
C ARG A 237 4.18 13.42 -12.64
N LYS A 238 3.99 14.34 -13.60
CA LYS A 238 3.83 15.76 -13.28
C LYS A 238 2.63 16.03 -12.38
N HIS A 239 1.50 15.39 -12.64
CA HIS A 239 0.29 15.54 -11.82
C HIS A 239 0.54 15.16 -10.36
N TRP A 240 1.17 14.00 -10.13
CA TRP A 240 1.55 13.57 -8.78
C TRP A 240 2.60 14.46 -8.13
N GLN A 241 3.59 14.93 -8.89
CA GLN A 241 4.59 15.88 -8.39
C GLN A 241 3.99 17.24 -8.01
N ASP A 242 2.97 17.70 -8.75
CA ASP A 242 2.23 18.92 -8.40
C ASP A 242 1.46 18.75 -7.07
N LEU A 243 1.03 17.53 -6.72
CA LEU A 243 0.34 17.20 -5.45
C LEU A 243 1.30 16.94 -4.28
N LEU A 244 2.38 16.19 -4.50
CA LEU A 244 3.21 15.59 -3.44
C LEU A 244 4.68 16.05 -3.46
N GLY A 245 5.12 16.77 -4.49
CA GLY A 245 6.52 17.21 -4.62
C GLY A 245 7.49 16.01 -4.70
N GLU A 246 8.51 16.05 -3.85
CA GLU A 246 9.56 15.00 -3.75
C GLU A 246 9.08 13.67 -3.15
N ARG A 247 7.82 13.57 -2.76
CA ARG A 247 7.23 12.32 -2.23
C ARG A 247 6.68 11.41 -3.33
N VAL A 248 6.96 11.72 -4.58
CA VAL A 248 6.67 10.86 -5.73
C VAL A 248 7.93 10.07 -6.07
N LEU A 249 7.85 8.77 -5.90
CA LEU A 249 8.98 7.85 -6.12
C LEU A 249 8.78 7.13 -7.45
N ILE A 250 9.76 7.27 -8.35
CA ILE A 250 9.72 6.58 -9.65
C ILE A 250 10.50 5.28 -9.53
N LEU A 251 9.84 4.18 -9.80
CA LEU A 251 10.40 2.84 -9.62
C LEU A 251 10.53 2.14 -10.97
N ASP A 252 11.79 1.95 -11.41
CA ASP A 252 12.09 1.36 -12.72
C ASP A 252 11.94 -0.17 -12.76
N ASP A 253 11.95 -0.82 -11.59
CA ASP A 253 11.73 -2.26 -11.45
C ASP A 253 10.78 -2.52 -10.27
N GLU A 254 9.59 -3.03 -10.57
CA GLU A 254 8.57 -3.37 -9.55
C GLU A 254 9.08 -4.41 -8.54
N ALA A 255 10.08 -5.23 -8.93
CA ALA A 255 10.72 -6.15 -8.01
C ALA A 255 11.42 -5.46 -6.82
N ALA A 256 11.66 -4.15 -6.87
CA ALA A 256 12.26 -3.38 -5.78
C ALA A 256 11.22 -2.62 -4.91
N VAL A 257 9.92 -2.87 -5.07
CA VAL A 257 8.87 -2.11 -4.37
C VAL A 257 8.95 -2.24 -2.85
N SER A 258 9.16 -3.44 -2.33
CA SER A 258 9.26 -3.68 -0.88
C SER A 258 10.49 -3.02 -0.27
N GLU A 259 11.61 -3.08 -0.98
CA GLU A 259 12.87 -2.45 -0.61
C GLU A 259 12.75 -0.93 -0.61
N THR A 260 12.09 -0.36 -1.62
CA THR A 260 11.81 1.08 -1.71
C THR A 260 10.96 1.57 -0.54
N ILE A 261 9.88 0.83 -0.19
CA ILE A 261 9.05 1.12 0.99
C ILE A 261 9.89 1.09 2.27
N ALA A 262 10.66 0.01 2.48
CA ALA A 262 11.45 -0.16 3.70
C ALA A 262 12.53 0.93 3.85
N LEU A 263 13.28 1.25 2.79
CA LEU A 263 14.29 2.31 2.82
C LEU A 263 13.65 3.69 3.05
N THR A 264 12.51 3.99 2.45
CA THR A 264 11.76 5.23 2.68
C THR A 264 11.42 5.40 4.15
N ILE A 265 10.89 4.34 4.76
CA ILE A 265 10.56 4.34 6.20
C ILE A 265 11.82 4.53 7.04
N GLY A 266 12.89 3.78 6.78
CA GLY A 266 14.15 3.89 7.51
C GLY A 266 14.76 5.30 7.46
N LEU A 267 14.69 5.98 6.29
CA LEU A 267 15.12 7.37 6.14
C LEU A 267 14.24 8.33 6.96
N CYS A 268 12.92 8.16 6.93
CA CYS A 268 11.99 9.00 7.67
C CYS A 268 12.11 8.82 9.18
N GLU A 269 12.36 7.59 9.65
CA GLU A 269 12.59 7.27 11.07
C GLU A 269 13.99 7.73 11.55
N GLY A 270 14.89 8.08 10.63
CA GLY A 270 16.29 8.42 10.94
C GLY A 270 17.13 7.21 11.37
N THR A 271 16.61 6.00 11.24
CA THR A 271 17.33 4.73 11.48
C THR A 271 18.25 4.38 10.32
N LEU A 272 17.91 4.86 9.12
CA LEU A 272 18.76 4.87 7.93
C LEU A 272 19.30 6.28 7.71
N HIS A 273 20.63 6.46 7.72
CA HIS A 273 21.25 7.78 7.68
C HIS A 273 21.48 8.33 6.25
N ASN A 274 21.62 7.44 5.28
CA ASN A 274 21.82 7.80 3.87
C ASN A 274 21.56 6.60 2.95
N LEU A 275 21.49 6.88 1.65
CA LEU A 275 21.22 5.85 0.62
C LEU A 275 22.33 4.84 0.45
N ASP A 276 23.61 5.21 0.71
CA ASP A 276 24.74 4.26 0.61
C ASP A 276 24.63 3.19 1.70
N GLN A 277 24.23 3.57 2.91
CA GLN A 277 23.89 2.62 3.97
C GLN A 277 22.71 1.73 3.55
N GLY A 278 21.67 2.31 2.97
CA GLY A 278 20.51 1.56 2.49
C GLY A 278 20.89 0.50 1.45
N GLN A 279 21.75 0.85 0.50
CA GLN A 279 22.26 -0.09 -0.48
C GLN A 279 23.08 -1.20 0.18
N ALA A 280 23.95 -0.86 1.13
CA ALA A 280 24.73 -1.85 1.86
C ALA A 280 23.85 -2.78 2.70
N ASP A 281 22.82 -2.25 3.36
CA ASP A 281 21.84 -3.02 4.13
C ASP A 281 21.08 -4.02 3.28
N LEU A 282 20.69 -3.64 2.06
CA LEU A 282 20.02 -4.53 1.10
C LEU A 282 20.96 -5.65 0.64
N VAL A 283 22.18 -5.32 0.26
CA VAL A 283 23.17 -6.32 -0.16
C VAL A 283 23.50 -7.31 0.97
N ASP A 284 23.66 -6.81 2.20
CA ASP A 284 23.88 -7.63 3.40
C ASP A 284 22.66 -8.51 3.74
N ALA A 285 21.46 -8.06 3.41
CA ALA A 285 20.24 -8.85 3.54
C ALA A 285 20.06 -9.90 2.42
N GLY A 286 21.00 -9.98 1.44
CA GLY A 286 21.02 -10.98 0.39
C GLY A 286 20.34 -10.56 -0.92
N TYR A 287 20.00 -9.28 -1.09
CA TYR A 287 19.48 -8.78 -2.36
C TYR A 287 20.58 -8.61 -3.41
N SER A 288 20.21 -8.76 -4.68
CA SER A 288 21.16 -8.50 -5.74
C SER A 288 21.56 -7.01 -5.77
N PRO A 289 22.81 -6.69 -6.18
CA PRO A 289 23.23 -5.30 -6.34
C PRO A 289 22.30 -4.48 -7.27
N ASP A 290 21.76 -5.11 -8.32
CA ASP A 290 20.85 -4.45 -9.27
C ASP A 290 19.54 -4.09 -8.58
N ASN A 291 18.90 -5.01 -7.84
CA ASN A 291 17.67 -4.74 -7.09
C ASN A 291 17.90 -3.65 -6.03
N ALA A 292 19.01 -3.74 -5.28
CA ALA A 292 19.38 -2.70 -4.31
C ALA A 292 19.56 -1.33 -4.98
N ASN A 293 20.14 -1.29 -6.19
CA ASN A 293 20.30 -0.06 -6.94
C ASN A 293 18.95 0.53 -7.39
N HIS A 294 18.00 -0.28 -7.89
CA HIS A 294 16.68 0.21 -8.29
C HIS A 294 15.94 0.87 -7.11
N ALA A 295 15.93 0.23 -5.92
CA ALA A 295 15.33 0.80 -4.72
C ALA A 295 15.97 2.14 -4.32
N VAL A 296 17.30 2.22 -4.37
CA VAL A 296 18.05 3.45 -4.03
C VAL A 296 17.83 4.55 -5.06
N GLN A 297 17.79 4.22 -6.36
CA GLN A 297 17.53 5.21 -7.41
C GLN A 297 16.14 5.85 -7.28
N ALA A 298 15.12 5.08 -6.91
CA ALA A 298 13.77 5.59 -6.68
C ALA A 298 13.70 6.67 -5.58
N LEU A 299 14.68 6.69 -4.67
CA LEU A 299 14.76 7.61 -3.52
C LEU A 299 15.68 8.81 -3.76
N LYS A 300 16.36 8.89 -4.90
CA LYS A 300 17.17 10.06 -5.22
C LYS A 300 16.28 11.23 -5.60
N PRO A 301 16.48 12.43 -5.03
CA PRO A 301 15.77 13.62 -5.47
C PRO A 301 16.10 13.91 -6.94
N TYR A 302 15.10 14.39 -7.69
CA TYR A 302 15.21 14.73 -9.11
C TYR A 302 15.90 16.09 -9.30
#